data_eb1816695601eaee186446bf1311f8f9
#
_entry.id   eb1816695601eaee186446bf1311f8f9
#
_cell.length_a   1.000
_cell.length_b   1.000
_cell.length_c   1.000
_cell.angle_alpha   90.00
_cell.angle_beta   90.00
_cell.angle_gamma   90.00
#
_symmetry.space_group_name_H-M   'P 1'
#
loop_
_entity.id
_entity.type
_entity.pdbx_description
1 polymer ?
#
loop_
_entity_poly.entity_id
_entity_poly.type
_entity_poly.pdbx_seq_one_letter_code
_entity_poly.pdbx_strand_id
1 'polypeptide(L)'
;EEICKIPHGSYNVAAISDYCVSVAQSLNLEVRQDEEYNVVIRKPASEGYGEAPVLMLQGHLDMVCVKDAGVDFDFEKDGLNLVVEDGYVHAKGTTLGGDDGIAVAMGLAILEDNTIEHPELEVVFTTEEEVGMEGAIALDTADLKAKYLLNLDSEDEGHFLAGCAGGVKA
;
A
#
# COMPACT_ATOMS: atom_id res chain seq x y z
N GLU A 1 11.17 6.44 -1.92
CA GLU A 1 11.89 6.59 -3.21
C GLU A 1 11.83 5.31 -4.05
N GLU A 2 12.07 4.11 -3.48
CA GLU A 2 12.11 2.86 -4.27
C GLU A 2 10.77 2.58 -4.95
N ILE A 3 9.65 2.73 -4.24
CA ILE A 3 8.30 2.57 -4.77
C ILE A 3 8.11 3.42 -6.05
N CYS A 4 8.51 4.69 -5.99
CA CYS A 4 8.34 5.63 -7.09
C CYS A 4 9.20 5.34 -8.33
N LYS A 5 10.18 4.44 -8.23
CA LYS A 5 10.97 3.98 -9.39
C LYS A 5 10.26 2.88 -10.18
N ILE A 6 9.24 2.28 -9.60
CA ILE A 6 8.50 1.17 -10.17
C ILE A 6 7.21 1.73 -10.77
N PRO A 7 6.94 1.57 -12.06
CA PRO A 7 5.65 1.88 -12.65
C PRO A 7 4.54 1.06 -11.97
N HIS A 8 3.49 1.74 -11.49
CA HIS A 8 2.40 1.09 -10.72
C HIS A 8 1.04 1.78 -10.92
N GLY A 9 0.75 2.24 -12.12
CA GLY A 9 -0.61 2.65 -12.46
C GLY A 9 -1.59 1.48 -12.38
N SER A 10 -2.90 1.77 -12.22
CA SER A 10 -3.93 0.73 -12.26
C SER A 10 -3.75 -0.15 -13.50
N TYR A 11 -3.95 -1.46 -13.34
CA TYR A 11 -3.67 -2.54 -14.30
C TYR A 11 -2.18 -2.76 -14.65
N ASN A 12 -1.25 -2.06 -14.00
CA ASN A 12 0.20 -2.26 -14.14
C ASN A 12 0.88 -2.46 -12.78
N VAL A 13 0.30 -3.29 -11.92
CA VAL A 13 0.67 -3.43 -10.50
C VAL A 13 1.60 -4.62 -10.19
N ALA A 14 1.86 -5.50 -11.16
CA ALA A 14 2.64 -6.71 -10.93
C ALA A 14 4.04 -6.42 -10.34
N ALA A 15 4.76 -5.44 -10.89
CA ALA A 15 6.12 -5.14 -10.47
C ALA A 15 6.19 -4.56 -9.04
N ILE A 16 5.24 -3.69 -8.66
CA ILE A 16 5.18 -3.14 -7.30
C ILE A 16 4.76 -4.20 -6.28
N SER A 17 3.83 -5.07 -6.66
CA SER A 17 3.43 -6.22 -5.84
C SER A 17 4.60 -7.17 -5.60
N ASP A 18 5.34 -7.55 -6.65
CA ASP A 18 6.55 -8.37 -6.56
C ASP A 18 7.63 -7.72 -5.69
N TYR A 19 7.76 -6.39 -5.77
CA TYR A 19 8.66 -5.64 -4.89
C TYR A 19 8.26 -5.81 -3.42
N CYS A 20 7.00 -5.63 -3.07
CA CYS A 20 6.50 -5.82 -1.70
C CYS A 20 6.74 -7.26 -1.21
N VAL A 21 6.50 -8.26 -2.07
CA VAL A 21 6.82 -9.67 -1.77
C VAL A 21 8.31 -9.85 -1.50
N SER A 22 9.18 -9.26 -2.34
CA SER A 22 10.63 -9.35 -2.17
C SER A 22 11.14 -8.74 -0.87
N VAL A 23 10.55 -7.60 -0.45
CA VAL A 23 10.85 -6.96 0.84
C VAL A 23 10.46 -7.89 1.99
N ALA A 24 9.24 -8.43 1.98
CA ALA A 24 8.79 -9.36 3.03
C ALA A 24 9.68 -10.60 3.14
N GLN A 25 10.07 -11.19 2.00
CA GLN A 25 10.99 -12.33 1.95
C GLN A 25 12.37 -11.99 2.50
N SER A 26 12.90 -10.80 2.20
CA SER A 26 14.19 -10.34 2.72
C SER A 26 14.20 -10.18 4.24
N LEU A 27 13.04 -9.87 4.81
CA LEU A 27 12.80 -9.77 6.25
C LEU A 27 12.47 -11.13 6.90
N ASN A 28 12.42 -12.23 6.14
CA ASN A 28 11.97 -13.56 6.55
C ASN A 28 10.56 -13.56 7.13
N LEU A 29 9.66 -12.72 6.62
CA LEU A 29 8.26 -12.66 7.00
C LEU A 29 7.42 -13.61 6.12
N GLU A 30 6.32 -14.12 6.69
CA GLU A 30 5.33 -14.84 5.92
C GLU A 30 4.64 -13.87 4.94
N VAL A 31 4.57 -14.26 3.66
CA VAL A 31 3.95 -13.43 2.62
C VAL A 31 3.14 -14.30 1.66
N ARG A 32 1.98 -13.81 1.28
CA ARG A 32 1.11 -14.38 0.24
C ARG A 32 0.82 -13.30 -0.80
N GLN A 33 0.94 -13.66 -2.07
CA GLN A 33 0.48 -12.88 -3.22
C GLN A 33 -0.60 -13.71 -3.93
N ASP A 34 -1.70 -13.09 -4.32
CA ASP A 34 -2.77 -13.75 -5.08
C ASP A 34 -2.66 -13.49 -6.60
N GLU A 35 -3.63 -14.00 -7.36
CA GLU A 35 -3.67 -13.87 -8.84
C GLU A 35 -3.94 -12.43 -9.29
N GLU A 36 -4.56 -11.61 -8.44
CA GLU A 36 -4.82 -10.18 -8.68
C GLU A 36 -3.70 -9.28 -8.11
N TYR A 37 -2.57 -9.89 -7.73
CA TYR A 37 -1.40 -9.20 -7.16
C TYR A 37 -1.65 -8.51 -5.81
N ASN A 38 -2.73 -8.84 -5.09
CA ASN A 38 -2.84 -8.42 -3.70
C ASN A 38 -1.75 -9.10 -2.86
N VAL A 39 -1.22 -8.39 -1.88
CA VAL A 39 -0.15 -8.90 -1.01
C VAL A 39 -0.61 -8.89 0.44
N VAL A 40 -0.46 -10.02 1.12
CA VAL A 40 -0.68 -10.15 2.58
C VAL A 40 0.63 -10.56 3.23
N ILE A 41 1.12 -9.72 4.15
CA ILE A 41 2.37 -9.94 4.88
C ILE A 41 2.07 -10.06 6.36
N ARG A 42 2.61 -11.09 7.04
CA ARG A 42 2.43 -11.30 8.47
C ARG A 42 3.72 -11.08 9.23
N LYS A 43 3.65 -10.22 10.24
CA LYS A 43 4.75 -9.98 11.18
C LYS A 43 4.32 -10.48 12.57
N PRO A 44 5.06 -11.42 13.20
CA PRO A 44 4.76 -11.88 14.55
C PRO A 44 4.79 -10.73 15.55
N ALA A 45 3.97 -10.82 16.61
CA ALA A 45 3.96 -9.83 17.67
C ALA A 45 5.34 -9.63 18.31
N SER A 46 5.64 -8.41 18.73
CA SER A 46 6.80 -8.14 19.58
C SER A 46 6.65 -8.78 20.97
N GLU A 47 7.77 -8.91 21.70
CA GLU A 47 7.77 -9.48 23.04
C GLU A 47 6.77 -8.77 23.96
N GLY A 48 5.92 -9.56 24.64
CA GLY A 48 4.87 -9.04 25.53
C GLY A 48 3.53 -8.74 24.85
N TYR A 49 3.43 -8.77 23.53
CA TYR A 49 2.20 -8.43 22.77
C TYR A 49 1.49 -9.63 22.15
N GLY A 50 1.96 -10.86 22.40
CA GLY A 50 1.42 -12.08 21.78
C GLY A 50 -0.05 -12.38 22.07
N GLU A 51 -0.61 -11.86 23.16
CA GLU A 51 -2.03 -12.03 23.52
C GLU A 51 -2.91 -10.85 23.02
N ALA A 52 -2.29 -9.82 22.45
CA ALA A 52 -3.03 -8.70 21.90
C ALA A 52 -3.74 -9.11 20.59
N PRO A 53 -4.91 -8.50 20.29
CA PRO A 53 -5.61 -8.80 19.04
C PRO A 53 -4.77 -8.45 17.82
N VAL A 54 -4.81 -9.29 16.79
CA VAL A 54 -4.15 -9.04 15.51
C VAL A 54 -4.67 -7.73 14.90
N LEU A 55 -3.75 -6.91 14.40
CA LEU A 55 -4.03 -5.63 13.77
C LEU A 55 -3.69 -5.73 12.28
N MET A 56 -4.61 -5.28 11.44
CA MET A 56 -4.37 -5.11 10.01
C MET A 56 -4.03 -3.67 9.70
N LEU A 57 -3.01 -3.47 8.87
CA LEU A 57 -2.70 -2.21 8.19
C LEU A 57 -3.02 -2.42 6.71
N GLN A 58 -3.81 -1.55 6.11
CA GLN A 58 -4.23 -1.72 4.72
C GLN A 58 -4.01 -0.44 3.93
N GLY A 59 -3.56 -0.59 2.69
CA GLY A 59 -3.45 0.42 1.66
C GLY A 59 -3.51 -0.22 0.27
N HIS A 60 -3.49 0.60 -0.80
CA HIS A 60 -3.48 0.09 -2.16
C HIS A 60 -2.18 0.39 -2.91
N LEU A 61 -1.88 -0.45 -3.92
CA LEU A 61 -0.62 -0.40 -4.67
C LEU A 61 -0.69 0.46 -5.92
N ASP A 62 -1.86 0.56 -6.52
CA ASP A 62 -2.05 1.30 -7.76
C ASP A 62 -2.18 2.80 -7.55
N MET A 63 -1.99 3.56 -8.61
CA MET A 63 -2.10 5.02 -8.59
C MET A 63 -2.77 5.55 -9.85
N VAL A 64 -3.40 6.71 -9.73
CA VAL A 64 -3.89 7.48 -10.88
C VAL A 64 -2.74 8.03 -11.71
N CYS A 65 -2.76 7.77 -13.01
CA CYS A 65 -1.72 8.15 -13.97
C CYS A 65 -2.13 9.39 -14.78
N VAL A 66 -1.72 10.58 -14.34
CA VAL A 66 -1.95 11.85 -15.04
C VAL A 66 -0.63 12.61 -15.17
N LYS A 67 -0.41 13.25 -16.31
CA LYS A 67 0.76 14.09 -16.56
C LYS A 67 0.39 15.45 -17.13
N ASP A 68 1.26 16.42 -16.95
CA ASP A 68 1.12 17.76 -17.51
C ASP A 68 1.18 17.74 -19.04
N ALA A 69 0.52 18.71 -19.67
CA ALA A 69 0.54 18.84 -21.12
C ALA A 69 1.96 19.07 -21.64
N GLY A 70 2.38 18.24 -22.59
CA GLY A 70 3.71 18.35 -23.21
C GLY A 70 4.83 17.63 -22.47
N VAL A 71 4.55 16.97 -21.35
CA VAL A 71 5.52 16.10 -20.66
C VAL A 71 5.62 14.78 -21.42
N ASP A 72 6.85 14.41 -21.80
CA ASP A 72 7.15 13.10 -22.37
C ASP A 72 7.44 12.13 -21.22
N PHE A 73 6.46 11.28 -20.90
CA PHE A 73 6.51 10.32 -19.80
C PHE A 73 5.59 9.12 -20.10
N ASP A 74 6.08 7.92 -19.90
CA ASP A 74 5.36 6.68 -20.12
C ASP A 74 5.11 5.97 -18.77
N PHE A 75 3.91 6.09 -18.22
CA PHE A 75 3.55 5.48 -16.95
C PHE A 75 3.68 3.94 -16.89
N GLU A 76 3.83 3.30 -18.04
CA GLU A 76 4.06 1.86 -18.08
C GLU A 76 5.53 1.46 -17.95
N LYS A 77 6.45 2.44 -18.11
CA LYS A 77 7.90 2.15 -18.17
C LYS A 77 8.74 3.04 -17.29
N ASP A 78 8.33 4.29 -17.12
CA ASP A 78 9.16 5.30 -16.47
C ASP A 78 8.87 5.38 -14.98
N GLY A 79 9.90 5.42 -14.16
CA GLY A 79 9.79 5.76 -12.75
C GLY A 79 9.57 7.26 -12.55
N LEU A 80 8.87 7.63 -11.48
CA LEU A 80 8.53 9.00 -11.16
C LEU A 80 9.77 9.83 -10.84
N ASN A 81 9.82 11.06 -11.35
CA ASN A 81 10.89 12.00 -11.09
C ASN A 81 10.59 12.83 -9.84
N LEU A 82 11.03 12.35 -8.68
CA LEU A 82 10.77 12.97 -7.38
C LEU A 82 11.57 14.26 -7.19
N VAL A 83 10.90 15.27 -6.66
CA VAL A 83 11.50 16.53 -6.22
C VAL A 83 11.02 16.86 -4.81
N VAL A 84 11.88 17.52 -4.03
CA VAL A 84 11.54 18.07 -2.71
C VAL A 84 11.59 19.58 -2.83
N GLU A 85 10.45 20.24 -2.64
CA GLU A 85 10.31 21.67 -2.77
C GLU A 85 9.36 22.18 -1.67
N ASP A 86 9.75 23.25 -0.99
CA ASP A 86 8.98 23.86 0.10
C ASP A 86 8.54 22.89 1.22
N GLY A 87 9.33 21.83 1.47
CA GLY A 87 9.04 20.83 2.48
C GLY A 87 8.08 19.71 2.04
N TYR A 88 7.69 19.70 0.76
CA TYR A 88 6.85 18.68 0.16
C TYR A 88 7.61 17.81 -0.82
N VAL A 89 7.19 16.55 -0.94
CA VAL A 89 7.65 15.65 -1.99
C VAL A 89 6.60 15.63 -3.09
N HIS A 90 7.03 15.83 -4.33
CA HIS A 90 6.16 15.70 -5.51
C HIS A 90 6.87 15.02 -6.67
N ALA A 91 6.11 14.57 -7.65
CA ALA A 91 6.64 14.10 -8.93
C ALA A 91 6.61 15.26 -9.94
N LYS A 92 7.72 15.43 -10.69
CA LYS A 92 7.84 16.51 -11.64
C LYS A 92 7.05 16.24 -12.93
N GLY A 93 5.97 16.97 -13.10
CA GLY A 93 5.15 16.93 -14.31
C GLY A 93 4.18 15.73 -14.38
N THR A 94 4.03 14.99 -13.32
CA THR A 94 3.11 13.85 -13.21
C THR A 94 2.43 13.81 -11.85
N THR A 95 1.40 12.98 -11.70
CA THR A 95 0.90 12.53 -10.40
C THR A 95 2.02 11.84 -9.61
N LEU A 96 1.98 11.91 -8.28
CA LEU A 96 2.95 11.30 -7.37
C LEU A 96 2.57 9.86 -6.96
N GLY A 97 1.26 9.56 -6.91
CA GLY A 97 0.76 8.34 -6.27
C GLY A 97 0.97 8.35 -4.75
N GLY A 98 0.88 9.55 -4.12
CA GLY A 98 0.93 9.67 -2.67
C GLY A 98 -0.26 8.98 -1.99
N ASP A 99 -1.38 9.04 -2.63
CA ASP A 99 -2.53 8.18 -2.57
C ASP A 99 -2.28 6.96 -3.49
N ASP A 100 -2.04 5.72 -2.98
CA ASP A 100 -1.84 5.44 -1.54
C ASP A 100 -0.40 4.95 -1.27
N GLY A 101 0.57 5.44 -2.05
CA GLY A 101 1.99 5.09 -1.89
C GLY A 101 2.55 5.41 -0.49
N ILE A 102 1.89 6.32 0.25
CA ILE A 102 2.28 6.60 1.65
C ILE A 102 1.94 5.42 2.56
N ALA A 103 0.77 4.79 2.39
CA ALA A 103 0.41 3.61 3.17
C ALA A 103 1.34 2.43 2.87
N VAL A 104 1.70 2.24 1.58
CA VAL A 104 2.68 1.22 1.20
C VAL A 104 4.02 1.48 1.89
N ALA A 105 4.52 2.73 1.85
CA ALA A 105 5.76 3.12 2.50
C ALA A 105 5.72 2.93 4.02
N MET A 106 4.62 3.32 4.67
CA MET A 106 4.41 3.15 6.12
C MET A 106 4.35 1.67 6.51
N GLY A 107 3.58 0.87 5.77
CA GLY A 107 3.46 -0.58 5.99
C GLY A 107 4.82 -1.27 5.90
N LEU A 108 5.59 -1.01 4.83
CA LEU A 108 6.93 -1.58 4.66
C LEU A 108 7.90 -1.10 5.74
N ALA A 109 7.87 0.17 6.14
CA ALA A 109 8.72 0.70 7.21
C ALA A 109 8.42 0.05 8.56
N ILE A 110 7.14 -0.17 8.90
CA ILE A 110 6.73 -0.85 10.14
C ILE A 110 7.16 -2.33 10.11
N LEU A 111 7.09 -2.98 8.95
CA LEU A 111 7.56 -4.36 8.80
C LEU A 111 9.08 -4.47 9.00
N GLU A 112 9.85 -3.50 8.53
CA GLU A 112 11.30 -3.46 8.62
C GLU A 112 11.79 -3.08 10.03
N ASP A 113 11.07 -2.20 10.73
CA ASP A 113 11.46 -1.71 12.05
C ASP A 113 11.20 -2.76 13.15
N ASN A 114 12.26 -3.18 13.84
CA ASN A 114 12.18 -4.12 14.95
C ASN A 114 12.20 -3.41 16.33
N THR A 115 12.14 -2.09 16.37
CA THR A 115 12.13 -1.31 17.62
C THR A 115 10.71 -0.86 18.03
N ILE A 116 9.77 -0.87 17.10
CA ILE A 116 8.36 -0.56 17.36
C ILE A 116 7.72 -1.77 18.04
N GLU A 117 7.08 -1.55 19.20
CA GLU A 117 6.27 -2.55 19.88
C GLU A 117 4.89 -2.66 19.20
N HIS A 118 4.49 -3.89 18.85
CA HIS A 118 3.25 -4.13 18.08
C HIS A 118 2.65 -5.52 18.40
N PRO A 119 1.32 -5.68 18.26
CA PRO A 119 0.68 -7.00 18.21
C PRO A 119 1.11 -7.76 16.93
N GLU A 120 0.63 -8.98 16.73
CA GLU A 120 0.73 -9.61 15.42
C GLU A 120 0.12 -8.68 14.36
N LEU A 121 0.86 -8.44 13.28
CA LEU A 121 0.42 -7.57 12.18
C LEU A 121 0.08 -8.41 10.94
N GLU A 122 -1.01 -8.00 10.29
CA GLU A 122 -1.32 -8.34 8.90
C GLU A 122 -1.25 -7.06 8.08
N VAL A 123 -0.21 -6.91 7.24
CA VAL A 123 -0.11 -5.80 6.30
C VAL A 123 -0.68 -6.26 4.97
N VAL A 124 -1.74 -5.60 4.52
CA VAL A 124 -2.48 -5.97 3.32
C VAL A 124 -2.39 -4.84 2.31
N PHE A 125 -1.80 -5.13 1.16
CA PHE A 125 -1.79 -4.23 0.02
C PHE A 125 -2.73 -4.76 -1.05
N THR A 126 -3.76 -3.99 -1.35
CA THR A 126 -4.72 -4.31 -2.42
C THR A 126 -4.33 -3.64 -3.73
N THR A 127 -4.97 -4.04 -4.80
CA THR A 127 -4.75 -3.52 -6.15
C THR A 127 -6.04 -2.97 -6.73
N GLU A 128 -5.92 -2.17 -7.79
CA GLU A 128 -7.05 -1.68 -8.60
C GLU A 128 -8.12 -0.93 -7.77
N GLU A 129 -7.66 -0.19 -6.73
CA GLU A 129 -8.55 0.62 -5.88
C GLU A 129 -9.17 1.73 -6.73
N GLU A 130 -8.35 2.48 -7.46
CA GLU A 130 -8.69 3.67 -8.25
C GLU A 130 -9.67 3.39 -9.41
N VAL A 131 -9.83 2.14 -9.78
CA VAL A 131 -10.72 1.71 -10.87
C VAL A 131 -11.93 0.91 -10.39
N GLY A 132 -12.09 0.75 -9.07
CA GLY A 132 -13.28 0.15 -8.47
C GLY A 132 -13.03 -0.92 -7.44
N MET A 133 -11.86 -0.94 -6.80
CA MET A 133 -11.49 -1.87 -5.73
C MET A 133 -11.51 -3.34 -6.18
N GLU A 134 -11.16 -3.62 -7.45
CA GLU A 134 -11.27 -4.96 -8.03
C GLU A 134 -10.39 -5.98 -7.26
N GLY A 135 -9.17 -5.58 -6.87
CA GLY A 135 -8.30 -6.43 -6.06
C GLY A 135 -8.88 -6.75 -4.69
N ALA A 136 -9.42 -5.75 -3.98
CA ALA A 136 -10.03 -5.96 -2.68
C ALA A 136 -11.27 -6.88 -2.75
N ILE A 137 -12.05 -6.79 -3.84
CA ILE A 137 -13.21 -7.67 -4.08
C ILE A 137 -12.75 -9.12 -4.31
N ALA A 138 -11.63 -9.32 -4.98
CA ALA A 138 -11.09 -10.65 -5.31
C ALA A 138 -10.31 -11.29 -4.16
N LEU A 139 -9.85 -10.49 -3.18
CA LEU A 139 -9.01 -10.96 -2.09
C LEU A 139 -9.68 -12.07 -1.27
N ASP A 140 -9.03 -13.23 -1.18
CA ASP A 140 -9.45 -14.28 -0.24
C ASP A 140 -9.09 -13.86 1.21
N THR A 141 -10.13 -13.68 2.02
CA THR A 141 -10.02 -13.24 3.40
C THR A 141 -10.13 -14.39 4.41
N ALA A 142 -10.26 -15.64 3.95
CA ALA A 142 -10.55 -16.78 4.82
C ALA A 142 -9.44 -17.08 5.85
N ASP A 143 -8.20 -16.69 5.57
CA ASP A 143 -7.03 -16.90 6.43
C ASP A 143 -6.63 -15.65 7.23
N LEU A 144 -7.32 -14.52 7.05
CA LEU A 144 -7.08 -13.29 7.80
C LEU A 144 -7.62 -13.41 9.24
N LYS A 145 -6.83 -12.95 10.20
CA LYS A 145 -7.10 -13.08 11.64
C LYS A 145 -7.34 -11.74 12.32
N ALA A 146 -7.07 -10.65 11.64
CA ALA A 146 -7.12 -9.32 12.22
C ALA A 146 -8.50 -9.02 12.82
N LYS A 147 -8.50 -8.50 14.04
CA LYS A 147 -9.70 -8.03 14.73
C LYS A 147 -9.95 -6.54 14.48
N TYR A 148 -8.90 -5.80 14.22
CA TYR A 148 -8.94 -4.39 13.92
C TYR A 148 -8.24 -4.14 12.60
N LEU A 149 -8.79 -3.23 11.81
CA LEU A 149 -8.22 -2.78 10.54
C LEU A 149 -7.99 -1.27 10.64
N LEU A 150 -6.79 -0.83 10.34
CA LEU A 150 -6.45 0.55 10.03
C LEU A 150 -6.23 0.66 8.52
N ASN A 151 -7.20 1.24 7.83
CA ASN A 151 -7.02 1.67 6.46
C ASN A 151 -6.22 2.97 6.50
N LEU A 152 -5.12 3.03 5.76
CA LEU A 152 -4.20 4.16 5.76
C LEU A 152 -4.45 5.13 4.62
N ASP A 153 -5.47 4.86 3.83
CA ASP A 153 -5.96 5.64 2.72
C ASP A 153 -6.92 6.72 3.25
N SER A 154 -6.37 7.79 3.81
CA SER A 154 -7.11 8.90 4.41
C SER A 154 -6.41 10.24 4.16
N GLU A 155 -7.17 11.27 3.83
CA GLU A 155 -6.67 12.58 3.44
C GLU A 155 -6.23 13.46 4.61
N ASP A 156 -6.86 13.32 5.78
CA ASP A 156 -6.67 14.23 6.91
C ASP A 156 -5.72 13.65 7.97
N GLU A 157 -4.52 14.21 8.08
CA GLU A 157 -3.53 13.83 9.10
C GLU A 157 -4.09 13.96 10.52
N GLY A 158 -3.91 12.90 11.32
CA GLY A 158 -4.31 12.88 12.74
C GLY A 158 -5.81 12.65 12.97
N HIS A 159 -6.59 12.38 11.94
CA HIS A 159 -8.00 12.06 12.06
C HIS A 159 -8.27 10.58 11.89
N PHE A 160 -9.11 10.02 12.76
CA PHE A 160 -9.64 8.65 12.62
C PHE A 160 -11.08 8.70 12.12
N LEU A 161 -11.29 8.21 10.93
CA LEU A 161 -12.63 8.07 10.33
C LEU A 161 -13.19 6.69 10.68
N ALA A 162 -14.27 6.64 11.46
CA ALA A 162 -14.88 5.40 11.94
C ALA A 162 -16.01 4.88 11.03
N GLY A 163 -16.23 5.48 9.88
CA GLY A 163 -17.24 5.07 8.92
C GLY A 163 -17.22 5.92 7.67
N CYS A 164 -17.75 5.36 6.58
CA CYS A 164 -17.90 6.06 5.30
C CYS A 164 -19.30 5.85 4.73
N ALA A 165 -19.68 6.71 3.78
CA ALA A 165 -20.92 6.53 3.00
C ALA A 165 -20.72 5.38 2.00
N GLY A 166 -21.72 4.52 1.88
CA GLY A 166 -21.76 3.53 0.81
C GLY A 166 -22.01 4.20 -0.55
N GLY A 167 -21.50 3.59 -1.60
CA GLY A 167 -21.73 3.99 -2.99
C GLY A 167 -22.21 2.82 -3.83
N VAL A 168 -22.98 3.11 -4.88
CA VAL A 168 -23.39 2.14 -5.90
C VAL A 168 -23.10 2.73 -7.27
N LYS A 169 -22.39 1.98 -8.09
CA LYS A 169 -22.20 2.28 -9.51
C LYS A 169 -23.36 1.62 -10.26
N ALA A 170 -24.21 2.41 -10.90
CA ALA A 170 -25.36 1.96 -11.68
C ALA A 170 -25.05 1.95 -13.18
#